data_7dba39193e437a4f79d17c90efc69608
#
_entry.id   7dba39193e437a4f79d17c90efc69608
#
_cell.length_a   1.000
_cell.length_b   1.000
_cell.length_c   1.000
_cell.angle_alpha   90.00
_cell.angle_beta   90.00
_cell.angle_gamma   90.00
#
_symmetry.space_group_name_H-M   'P 1'
#
loop_
_entity.id
_entity.type
_entity.pdbx_description
1 polymer ?
#
loop_
_entity_poly.entity_id
_entity_poly.type
_entity_poly.pdbx_seq_one_letter_code
_entity_poly.pdbx_strand_id
1 'polypeptide(L)'
;MNSQNRTGYKAAWLLALALVLPVLGAAQNRAPENWTTKDLKQAISSAKTPQDHLRIAHYYTVHAGRLDAEAKDHLEVGQAYHEHAPKRAAQAETYCRTLAAGYTEMAQKERELAKMHEDMAKDPSQ
;
A
#
# COMPACT_ATOMS: atom_id res chain seq x y z
N MET A 1 15.88 79.48 18.29
CA MET A 1 14.85 79.12 17.31
C MET A 1 15.29 77.84 16.63
N ASN A 2 14.94 76.73 17.17
CA ASN A 2 15.23 75.43 16.54
C ASN A 2 14.15 74.47 16.93
N SER A 3 13.32 74.14 15.96
CA SER A 3 12.33 73.08 16.00
C SER A 3 13.01 71.74 16.00
N GLN A 4 12.83 70.96 17.05
CA GLN A 4 13.24 69.59 17.07
C GLN A 4 12.11 68.70 16.56
N ASN A 5 12.33 68.08 15.43
CA ASN A 5 11.48 67.12 14.82
C ASN A 5 11.76 65.75 15.49
N ARG A 6 10.88 65.29 16.36
CA ARG A 6 10.93 63.92 16.94
C ARG A 6 10.12 62.98 16.05
N THR A 7 10.82 62.27 15.19
CA THR A 7 10.23 61.16 14.44
C THR A 7 10.17 59.95 15.32
N GLY A 8 8.96 59.61 15.77
CA GLY A 8 8.72 58.40 16.56
C GLY A 8 8.75 57.15 15.66
N TYR A 9 9.70 56.27 15.92
CA TYR A 9 9.73 54.94 15.29
C TYR A 9 8.69 54.09 15.98
N LYS A 10 7.56 53.87 15.32
CA LYS A 10 6.62 52.83 15.70
C LYS A 10 7.21 51.48 15.27
N ALA A 11 7.81 50.77 16.21
CA ALA A 11 8.27 49.41 16.00
C ALA A 11 7.05 48.49 15.73
N ALA A 12 6.86 48.14 14.47
CA ALA A 12 5.88 47.15 14.07
C ALA A 12 6.46 45.76 14.40
N TRP A 13 5.97 45.14 15.45
CA TRP A 13 6.24 43.74 15.77
C TRP A 13 5.45 42.86 14.77
N LEU A 14 6.10 42.45 13.71
CA LEU A 14 5.58 41.41 12.85
C LEU A 14 5.72 40.05 13.60
N LEU A 15 4.63 39.60 14.22
CA LEU A 15 4.48 38.24 14.69
C LEU A 15 4.46 37.35 13.45
N ALA A 16 5.62 36.74 13.14
CA ALA A 16 5.71 35.64 12.21
C ALA A 16 5.01 34.43 12.83
N LEU A 17 3.75 34.23 12.50
CA LEU A 17 3.00 33.01 12.81
C LEU A 17 3.60 31.90 11.96
N ALA A 18 4.59 31.17 12.50
CA ALA A 18 5.10 29.96 11.90
C ALA A 18 3.97 28.92 11.92
N LEU A 19 3.30 28.77 10.78
CA LEU A 19 2.38 27.65 10.51
C LEU A 19 3.21 26.37 10.53
N VAL A 20 3.28 25.73 11.70
CA VAL A 20 3.73 24.34 11.83
C VAL A 20 2.64 23.49 11.17
N LEU A 21 2.78 23.27 9.86
CA LEU A 21 1.98 22.26 9.18
C LEU A 21 2.40 20.90 9.74
N PRO A 22 1.47 20.11 10.28
CA PRO A 22 1.81 18.77 10.71
C PRO A 22 2.27 17.99 9.48
N VAL A 23 3.47 17.42 9.56
CA VAL A 23 3.98 16.45 8.59
C VAL A 23 3.21 15.13 8.79
N LEU A 24 1.91 15.18 8.51
CA LEU A 24 0.99 14.04 8.46
C LEU A 24 0.92 13.57 7.01
N GLY A 25 1.96 12.93 6.47
CA GLY A 25 1.81 12.64 5.07
C GLY A 25 2.80 11.72 4.37
N ALA A 26 3.84 11.21 5.01
CA ALA A 26 4.79 10.37 4.28
C ALA A 26 4.19 9.02 3.81
N ALA A 27 3.22 8.46 4.54
CA ALA A 27 2.53 7.24 4.15
C ALA A 27 1.45 7.47 3.08
N GLN A 28 0.82 8.64 3.07
CA GLN A 28 -0.27 8.95 2.12
C GLN A 28 0.23 9.20 0.69
N ASN A 29 1.52 9.52 0.52
CA ASN A 29 2.11 9.79 -0.80
C ASN A 29 2.79 8.57 -1.43
N ARG A 30 2.89 7.45 -0.70
CA ARG A 30 3.45 6.22 -1.27
C ARG A 30 2.41 5.54 -2.13
N ALA A 31 2.82 5.10 -3.34
CA ALA A 31 1.96 4.33 -4.22
C ALA A 31 1.54 3.01 -3.54
N PRO A 32 0.26 2.60 -3.66
CA PRO A 32 -0.27 1.43 -2.94
C PRO A 32 0.53 0.14 -3.14
N GLU A 33 1.09 -0.07 -4.32
CA GLU A 33 1.93 -1.23 -4.63
C GLU A 33 3.21 -1.33 -3.78
N ASN A 34 3.61 -0.25 -3.12
CA ASN A 34 4.79 -0.17 -2.28
C ASN A 34 4.46 -0.04 -0.79
N TRP A 35 3.20 -0.25 -0.40
CA TRP A 35 2.80 -0.19 0.98
C TRP A 35 3.37 -1.35 1.79
N THR A 36 3.82 -1.04 3.00
CA THR A 36 4.08 -2.04 4.04
C THR A 36 2.77 -2.42 4.73
N THR A 37 2.79 -3.48 5.54
CA THR A 37 1.64 -3.83 6.41
C THR A 37 1.22 -2.66 7.32
N LYS A 38 2.18 -1.85 7.77
CA LYS A 38 1.89 -0.66 8.57
C LYS A 38 1.13 0.39 7.76
N ASP A 39 1.56 0.63 6.52
CA ASP A 39 0.91 1.58 5.62
C ASP A 39 -0.54 1.14 5.30
N LEU A 40 -0.73 -0.15 5.02
CA LEU A 40 -2.06 -0.72 4.79
C LEU A 40 -2.99 -0.58 6.01
N LYS A 41 -2.51 -0.92 7.21
CA LYS A 41 -3.29 -0.74 8.45
C LYS A 41 -3.70 0.71 8.65
N GLN A 42 -2.80 1.65 8.39
CA GLN A 42 -3.10 3.07 8.48
C GLN A 42 -4.12 3.50 7.42
N ALA A 43 -3.96 3.06 6.17
CA ALA A 43 -4.90 3.35 5.10
C ALA A 43 -6.31 2.85 5.44
N ILE A 44 -6.44 1.61 5.93
CA ILE A 44 -7.73 1.04 6.35
C ILE A 44 -8.36 1.85 7.49
N SER A 45 -7.58 2.19 8.53
CA SER A 45 -8.10 2.90 9.71
C SER A 45 -8.50 4.35 9.42
N SER A 46 -7.94 4.96 8.38
CA SER A 46 -8.20 6.36 8.01
C SER A 46 -9.09 6.53 6.78
N ALA A 47 -9.49 5.44 6.12
CA ALA A 47 -10.34 5.50 4.93
C ALA A 47 -11.70 6.12 5.24
N LYS A 48 -12.08 7.14 4.46
CA LYS A 48 -13.34 7.88 4.60
C LYS A 48 -13.97 8.25 3.27
N THR A 49 -13.21 8.16 2.20
CA THR A 49 -13.64 8.58 0.87
C THR A 49 -13.63 7.41 -0.10
N PRO A 50 -14.43 7.46 -1.18
CA PRO A 50 -14.34 6.48 -2.25
C PRO A 50 -12.92 6.28 -2.76
N GLN A 51 -12.15 7.37 -2.85
CA GLN A 51 -10.77 7.31 -3.33
C GLN A 51 -9.84 6.57 -2.36
N ASP A 52 -10.05 6.68 -1.06
CA ASP A 52 -9.29 5.90 -0.06
C ASP A 52 -9.53 4.41 -0.25
N HIS A 53 -10.78 4.00 -0.43
CA HIS A 53 -11.14 2.61 -0.67
C HIS A 53 -10.57 2.08 -1.98
N LEU A 54 -10.61 2.86 -3.08
CA LEU A 54 -10.00 2.46 -4.35
C LEU A 54 -8.48 2.26 -4.24
N ARG A 55 -7.78 3.04 -3.44
CA ARG A 55 -6.35 2.85 -3.18
C ARG A 55 -6.06 1.55 -2.43
N ILE A 56 -6.90 1.19 -1.45
CA ILE A 56 -6.77 -0.07 -0.72
C ILE A 56 -7.08 -1.24 -1.65
N ALA A 57 -8.12 -1.14 -2.48
CA ALA A 57 -8.44 -2.14 -3.50
C ALA A 57 -7.28 -2.36 -4.47
N HIS A 58 -6.63 -1.28 -4.90
CA HIS A 58 -5.44 -1.37 -5.76
C HIS A 58 -4.28 -2.13 -5.08
N TYR A 59 -4.01 -1.86 -3.80
CA TYR A 59 -3.01 -2.63 -3.03
C TYR A 59 -3.30 -4.13 -3.10
N TYR A 60 -4.53 -4.55 -2.79
CA TYR A 60 -4.91 -5.96 -2.79
C TYR A 60 -4.84 -6.59 -4.19
N THR A 61 -5.23 -5.85 -5.23
CA THR A 61 -5.13 -6.31 -6.63
C THR A 61 -3.67 -6.58 -7.03
N VAL A 62 -2.77 -5.66 -6.70
CA VAL A 62 -1.33 -5.84 -7.00
C VAL A 62 -0.74 -6.99 -6.19
N HIS A 63 -1.13 -7.13 -4.92
CA HIS A 63 -0.65 -8.22 -4.06
C HIS A 63 -1.14 -9.58 -4.57
N ALA A 64 -2.40 -9.68 -5.01
CA ALA A 64 -2.92 -10.89 -5.67
C ALA A 64 -2.11 -11.28 -6.91
N GLY A 65 -1.75 -10.30 -7.74
CA GLY A 65 -0.90 -10.56 -8.91
C GLY A 65 0.50 -11.08 -8.56
N ARG A 66 1.09 -10.64 -7.46
CA ARG A 66 2.36 -11.17 -6.97
C ARG A 66 2.23 -12.62 -6.49
N LEU A 67 1.14 -12.94 -5.80
CA LEU A 67 0.86 -14.31 -5.35
C LEU A 67 0.62 -15.25 -6.53
N ASP A 68 -0.03 -14.80 -7.60
CA ASP A 68 -0.15 -15.61 -8.83
C ASP A 68 1.21 -15.88 -9.48
N ALA A 69 2.11 -14.90 -9.46
CA ALA A 69 3.47 -15.10 -9.97
C ALA A 69 4.22 -16.14 -9.14
N GLU A 70 4.15 -16.08 -7.79
CA GLU A 70 4.73 -17.09 -6.91
C GLU A 70 4.16 -18.49 -7.17
N ALA A 71 2.84 -18.60 -7.40
CA ALA A 71 2.22 -19.87 -7.76
C ALA A 71 2.81 -20.44 -9.06
N LYS A 72 2.97 -19.60 -10.08
CA LYS A 72 3.55 -19.99 -11.37
C LYS A 72 5.02 -20.43 -11.20
N ASP A 73 5.80 -19.65 -10.47
CA ASP A 73 7.22 -19.94 -10.24
C ASP A 73 7.40 -21.30 -9.53
N HIS A 74 6.54 -21.62 -8.55
CA HIS A 74 6.57 -22.95 -7.93
C HIS A 74 6.25 -24.09 -8.89
N LEU A 75 5.33 -23.92 -9.84
CA LEU A 75 5.05 -24.93 -10.85
C LEU A 75 6.26 -25.13 -11.79
N GLU A 76 6.92 -24.05 -12.21
CA GLU A 76 8.13 -24.10 -13.03
C GLU A 76 9.30 -24.78 -12.29
N VAL A 77 9.49 -24.45 -10.99
CA VAL A 77 10.50 -25.11 -10.15
C VAL A 77 10.21 -26.61 -10.00
N GLY A 78 8.94 -26.98 -9.81
CA GLY A 78 8.52 -28.40 -9.77
C GLY A 78 8.91 -29.15 -11.02
N GLN A 79 8.72 -28.54 -12.19
CA GLN A 79 9.12 -29.11 -13.47
C GLN A 79 10.64 -29.26 -13.60
N ALA A 80 11.43 -28.28 -13.16
CA ALA A 80 12.88 -28.33 -13.20
C ALA A 80 13.48 -29.51 -12.40
N TYR A 81 12.81 -29.98 -11.36
CA TYR A 81 13.24 -31.18 -10.62
C TYR A 81 13.22 -32.45 -11.46
N HIS A 82 12.31 -32.58 -12.44
CA HIS A 82 12.31 -33.72 -13.35
C HIS A 82 13.56 -33.79 -14.21
N GLU A 83 14.06 -32.61 -14.62
CA GLU A 83 15.21 -32.52 -15.50
C GLU A 83 16.54 -32.71 -14.77
N HIS A 84 16.66 -32.19 -13.54
CA HIS A 84 17.93 -32.08 -12.86
C HIS A 84 18.09 -32.97 -11.61
N ALA A 85 16.97 -33.46 -11.03
CA ALA A 85 16.99 -34.29 -9.83
C ALA A 85 15.94 -35.41 -9.87
N PRO A 86 15.98 -36.32 -10.88
CA PRO A 86 14.89 -37.26 -11.15
C PRO A 86 14.55 -38.20 -9.99
N LYS A 87 15.53 -38.52 -9.12
CA LYS A 87 15.30 -39.38 -7.93
C LYS A 87 14.40 -38.72 -6.87
N ARG A 88 14.24 -37.42 -6.88
CA ARG A 88 13.42 -36.62 -5.95
C ARG A 88 12.29 -35.87 -6.66
N ALA A 89 12.21 -35.97 -7.97
CA ALA A 89 11.28 -35.19 -8.78
C ALA A 89 9.82 -35.31 -8.30
N ALA A 90 9.32 -36.52 -8.12
CA ALA A 90 7.93 -36.73 -7.72
C ALA A 90 7.57 -36.09 -6.35
N GLN A 91 8.49 -36.15 -5.38
CA GLN A 91 8.30 -35.53 -4.07
C GLN A 91 8.37 -34.00 -4.16
N ALA A 92 9.38 -33.48 -4.87
CA ALA A 92 9.56 -32.04 -5.06
C ALA A 92 8.38 -31.43 -5.82
N GLU A 93 7.92 -32.08 -6.89
CA GLU A 93 6.76 -31.64 -7.66
C GLU A 93 5.50 -31.56 -6.80
N THR A 94 5.28 -32.58 -5.93
CA THR A 94 4.14 -32.58 -5.00
C THR A 94 4.19 -31.36 -4.07
N TYR A 95 5.36 -31.05 -3.50
CA TYR A 95 5.52 -29.87 -2.64
C TYR A 95 5.32 -28.56 -3.40
N CYS A 96 5.89 -28.44 -4.59
CA CYS A 96 5.73 -27.26 -5.43
C CYS A 96 4.26 -27.04 -5.83
N ARG A 97 3.54 -28.09 -6.20
CA ARG A 97 2.10 -28.00 -6.48
C ARG A 97 1.28 -27.58 -5.28
N THR A 98 1.61 -28.09 -4.09
CA THR A 98 0.93 -27.70 -2.85
C THR A 98 1.16 -26.22 -2.54
N LEU A 99 2.39 -25.73 -2.70
CA LEU A 99 2.71 -24.32 -2.54
C LEU A 99 1.99 -23.45 -3.57
N ALA A 100 2.02 -23.84 -4.84
CA ALA A 100 1.31 -23.13 -5.91
C ALA A 100 -0.20 -23.03 -5.64
N ALA A 101 -0.83 -24.10 -5.20
CA ALA A 101 -2.25 -24.10 -4.82
C ALA A 101 -2.52 -23.13 -3.66
N GLY A 102 -1.66 -23.11 -2.63
CA GLY A 102 -1.78 -22.17 -1.51
C GLY A 102 -1.66 -20.72 -1.95
N TYR A 103 -0.69 -20.40 -2.80
CA TYR A 103 -0.55 -19.04 -3.35
C TYR A 103 -1.75 -18.63 -4.20
N THR A 104 -2.29 -19.55 -5.02
CA THR A 104 -3.50 -19.29 -5.82
C THR A 104 -4.71 -18.99 -4.93
N GLU A 105 -4.90 -19.75 -3.86
CA GLU A 105 -5.99 -19.51 -2.89
C GLU A 105 -5.81 -18.14 -2.20
N MET A 106 -4.60 -17.82 -1.75
CA MET A 106 -4.32 -16.50 -1.17
C MET A 106 -4.59 -15.36 -2.17
N ALA A 107 -4.17 -15.51 -3.44
CA ALA A 107 -4.45 -14.53 -4.48
C ALA A 107 -5.95 -14.28 -4.65
N GLN A 108 -6.76 -15.33 -4.59
CA GLN A 108 -8.21 -15.21 -4.66
C GLN A 108 -8.77 -14.42 -3.47
N LYS A 109 -8.30 -14.68 -2.24
CA LYS A 109 -8.72 -13.93 -1.05
C LYS A 109 -8.34 -12.45 -1.12
N GLU A 110 -7.17 -12.14 -1.64
CA GLU A 110 -6.76 -10.75 -1.91
C GLU A 110 -7.70 -10.06 -2.92
N ARG A 111 -8.14 -10.75 -3.97
CA ARG A 111 -9.13 -10.20 -4.92
C ARG A 111 -10.50 -9.98 -4.28
N GLU A 112 -10.92 -10.85 -3.37
CA GLU A 112 -12.16 -10.67 -2.61
C GLU A 112 -12.08 -9.40 -1.73
N LEU A 113 -10.92 -9.16 -1.08
CA LEU A 113 -10.67 -7.93 -0.32
C LEU A 113 -10.65 -6.69 -1.23
N ALA A 114 -10.01 -6.78 -2.40
CA ALA A 114 -10.04 -5.70 -3.39
C ALA A 114 -11.48 -5.35 -3.78
N LYS A 115 -12.27 -6.36 -4.14
CA LYS A 115 -13.68 -6.17 -4.49
C LYS A 115 -14.50 -5.55 -3.36
N MET A 116 -14.29 -5.97 -2.13
CA MET A 116 -14.97 -5.39 -0.96
C MET A 116 -14.71 -3.88 -0.88
N HIS A 117 -13.46 -3.44 -1.05
CA HIS A 117 -13.13 -2.02 -1.04
C HIS A 117 -13.64 -1.26 -2.28
N GLU A 118 -13.70 -1.90 -3.45
CA GLU A 118 -14.38 -1.32 -4.62
C GLU A 118 -15.88 -1.10 -4.38
N ASP A 119 -16.52 -2.03 -3.72
CA ASP A 119 -17.95 -1.90 -3.39
C ASP A 119 -18.17 -0.81 -2.33
N MET A 120 -17.31 -0.68 -1.31
CA MET A 120 -17.33 0.45 -0.37
C MET A 120 -17.10 1.80 -1.06
N ALA A 121 -16.30 1.84 -2.11
CA ALA A 121 -16.09 3.06 -2.90
C ALA A 121 -17.34 3.50 -3.67
N LYS A 122 -18.23 2.56 -4.03
CA LYS A 122 -19.50 2.85 -4.72
C LYS A 122 -20.61 3.25 -3.75
N ASP A 123 -20.59 2.72 -2.54
CA ASP A 123 -21.57 3.00 -1.49
C ASP A 123 -20.87 3.44 -0.19
N PRO A 124 -20.56 4.75 -0.06
CA PRO A 124 -19.88 5.29 1.11
C PRO A 124 -20.72 5.27 2.40
N SER A 125 -21.93 4.73 2.38
CA SER A 125 -22.81 4.60 3.56
C SER A 125 -22.57 3.31 4.36
N GLN A 126 -21.64 2.44 3.92
CA GLN A 126 -21.32 1.17 4.58
C GLN A 126 -20.12 1.28 5.51
#